data_c5cd8babc65285be5838acdcaa1ae447
#
_entry.id   c5cd8babc65285be5838acdcaa1ae447
#
_cell.length_a   1.000
_cell.length_b   1.000
_cell.length_c   1.000
_cell.angle_alpha   90.00
_cell.angle_beta   90.00
_cell.angle_gamma   90.00
#
_symmetry.space_group_name_H-M   'P 1'
#
loop_
_entity.id
_entity.type
_entity.pdbx_description
1 polymer ?
#
loop_
_entity_poly.entity_id
_entity_poly.type
_entity_poly.pdbx_seq_one_letter_code
_entity_poly.pdbx_strand_id
1 'polypeptide(L)' 'MYQRLRDLREDSDLTQLDVAALLNISQTTYSRYESGVLDIPSGSLIKLADFYKVSVDYILGRLDQK' A
#
# COMPACT_ATOMS: atom_id res chain seq x y z
N MET A 1 4.93 -8.21 -6.58
CA MET A 1 3.62 -7.55 -6.61
C MET A 1 3.05 -7.53 -5.20
N TYR A 2 2.54 -6.40 -4.78
CA TYR A 2 1.96 -6.26 -3.44
C TYR A 2 0.44 -6.42 -3.52
N GLN A 3 -0.01 -7.64 -3.71
CA GLN A 3 -1.44 -7.94 -3.93
C GLN A 3 -2.32 -7.49 -2.75
N ARG A 4 -1.84 -7.66 -1.52
CA ARG A 4 -2.61 -7.27 -0.34
C ARG A 4 -2.80 -5.77 -0.24
N LEU A 5 -1.84 -4.99 -0.71
CA LEU A 5 -1.96 -3.55 -0.74
C LEU A 5 -3.11 -3.12 -1.67
N ARG A 6 -3.18 -3.75 -2.84
CA ARG A 6 -4.29 -3.51 -3.77
C ARG A 6 -5.62 -3.93 -3.16
N ASP A 7 -5.66 -5.10 -2.53
CA ASP A 7 -6.88 -5.62 -1.90
C ASP A 7 -7.38 -4.67 -0.81
N LEU A 8 -6.48 -4.18 0.05
CA LEU A 8 -6.83 -3.22 1.09
C LEU A 8 -7.39 -1.93 0.50
N ARG A 9 -6.77 -1.44 -0.57
CA ARG A 9 -7.24 -0.23 -1.24
C ARG A 9 -8.64 -0.43 -1.83
N GLU A 10 -8.85 -1.52 -2.55
CA GLU A 10 -10.14 -1.80 -3.18
C GLU A 10 -11.22 -2.04 -2.13
N ASP A 11 -10.91 -2.74 -1.05
CA ASP A 11 -11.85 -2.98 0.05
C ASP A 11 -12.27 -1.68 0.74
N SER A 12 -11.42 -0.65 0.69
CA SER A 12 -11.70 0.66 1.28
C SER A 12 -12.34 1.62 0.27
N ASP A 13 -12.67 1.16 -0.94
CA ASP A 13 -13.22 1.98 -2.03
C ASP A 13 -12.35 3.18 -2.39
N LEU A 14 -11.03 2.99 -2.33
CA LEU A 14 -10.08 4.04 -2.68
C LEU A 14 -9.48 3.80 -4.05
N THR A 15 -9.22 4.91 -4.76
CA THR A 15 -8.48 4.86 -6.02
C THR A 15 -6.98 4.92 -5.73
N GLN A 16 -6.17 4.56 -6.73
CA GLN A 16 -4.71 4.73 -6.62
C GLN A 16 -4.35 6.20 -6.37
N LEU A 17 -5.08 7.13 -6.97
CA LEU A 17 -4.84 8.56 -6.77
C LEU A 17 -5.10 8.96 -5.31
N ASP A 18 -6.15 8.42 -4.70
CA ASP A 18 -6.47 8.71 -3.30
C ASP A 18 -5.31 8.31 -2.38
N VAL A 19 -4.78 7.12 -2.57
CA VAL A 19 -3.68 6.62 -1.72
C VAL A 19 -2.38 7.34 -2.04
N ALA A 20 -2.14 7.68 -3.30
CA ALA A 20 -0.98 8.49 -3.69
C ALA A 20 -1.01 9.83 -2.96
N ALA A 21 -2.17 10.47 -2.88
CA ALA A 21 -2.34 11.72 -2.16
C ALA A 21 -2.04 11.55 -0.67
N LEU A 22 -2.49 10.46 -0.07
CA LEU A 22 -2.21 10.14 1.32
C LEU A 22 -0.69 10.05 1.58
N LEU A 23 0.04 9.47 0.65
CA LEU A 23 1.49 9.32 0.75
C LEU A 23 2.27 10.52 0.21
N ASN A 24 1.57 11.51 -0.33
CA ASN A 24 2.16 12.70 -0.91
C ASN A 24 3.11 12.38 -2.07
N ILE A 25 2.69 11.46 -2.93
CA ILE A 25 3.43 11.04 -4.13
C ILE A 25 2.50 11.06 -5.34
N SER A 26 3.08 10.89 -6.53
CA SER A 26 2.28 10.82 -7.76
C SER A 26 1.55 9.48 -7.86
N GLN A 27 0.44 9.47 -8.60
CA GLN A 27 -0.28 8.24 -8.89
C GLN A 27 0.61 7.23 -9.62
N THR A 28 1.44 7.70 -10.53
CA THR A 28 2.36 6.82 -11.27
C THR A 28 3.31 6.10 -10.32
N THR A 29 3.88 6.82 -9.36
CA THR A 29 4.78 6.23 -8.36
C THR A 29 4.03 5.20 -7.52
N TYR A 30 2.84 5.54 -7.05
CA TYR A 30 2.05 4.61 -6.26
C TYR A 30 1.68 3.35 -7.05
N SER A 31 1.30 3.51 -8.32
CA SER A 31 1.00 2.38 -9.20
C SER A 31 2.18 1.42 -9.30
N ARG A 32 3.39 1.96 -9.37
CA ARG A 32 4.61 1.14 -9.41
C ARG A 32 4.85 0.41 -8.10
N TYR A 33 4.42 0.97 -6.98
CA TYR A 33 4.47 0.27 -5.70
C TYR A 33 3.55 -0.96 -5.72
N GLU A 34 2.30 -0.79 -6.15
CA GLU A 34 1.35 -1.91 -6.19
C GLU A 34 1.80 -3.02 -7.14
N SER A 35 2.36 -2.65 -8.28
CA SER A 35 2.83 -3.62 -9.28
C SER A 35 4.14 -4.31 -8.90
N GLY A 36 4.86 -3.77 -7.91
CA GLY A 36 6.15 -4.32 -7.48
C GLY A 36 7.32 -3.86 -8.31
N VAL A 37 7.12 -2.91 -9.23
CA VAL A 37 8.20 -2.34 -10.05
C VAL A 37 9.15 -1.52 -9.19
N LEU A 38 8.63 -0.83 -8.17
CA LEU A 38 9.42 -0.08 -7.20
C LEU A 38 9.18 -0.65 -5.81
N ASP A 39 10.23 -0.71 -5.02
CA ASP A 39 10.11 -1.05 -3.60
C ASP A 39 9.48 0.11 -2.85
N ILE A 40 8.64 -0.22 -1.88
CA ILE A 40 7.98 0.78 -1.05
C ILE A 40 8.92 1.19 0.08
N PRO A 41 9.25 2.49 0.21
CA PRO A 41 10.08 2.93 1.33
C PRO A 41 9.45 2.56 2.67
N SER A 42 10.27 2.28 3.68
CA SER A 42 9.77 1.85 4.99
C SER A 42 8.83 2.87 5.62
N GLY A 43 9.09 4.16 5.46
CA GLY A 43 8.19 5.20 5.95
C GLY A 43 6.80 5.14 5.34
N SER A 44 6.73 4.86 4.04
CA SER A 44 5.45 4.72 3.34
C SER A 44 4.74 3.44 3.77
N LEU A 45 5.48 2.34 3.97
CA LEU A 45 4.91 1.08 4.48
C LEU A 45 4.27 1.28 5.85
N ILE A 46 4.96 1.96 6.75
CA ILE A 46 4.46 2.24 8.10
C ILE A 46 3.19 3.08 8.01
N LYS A 47 3.19 4.10 7.16
CA LYS A 47 2.04 4.97 6.99
C LYS A 47 0.82 4.22 6.46
N LEU A 48 1.03 3.34 5.48
CA LEU A 48 -0.03 2.50 4.93
C LEU A 48 -0.56 1.52 5.96
N ALA A 49 0.34 0.88 6.72
CA ALA A 49 -0.04 -0.05 7.77
C ALA A 49 -0.91 0.64 8.82
N ASP A 50 -0.50 1.84 9.25
CA ASP A 50 -1.27 2.63 10.22
C ASP A 50 -2.62 3.04 9.65
N PHE A 51 -2.65 3.46 8.39
CA PHE A 51 -3.89 3.89 7.73
C PHE A 51 -4.90 2.74 7.64
N TYR A 52 -4.45 1.57 7.22
CA TYR A 52 -5.33 0.40 7.07
C TYR A 52 -5.49 -0.40 8.36
N LYS A 53 -4.75 -0.04 9.41
CA LYS A 53 -4.77 -0.74 10.72
C LYS A 53 -4.39 -2.20 10.57
N VAL A 54 -3.34 -2.45 9.81
CA VAL A 54 -2.77 -3.79 9.60
C VAL A 54 -1.27 -3.71 9.86
N SER A 55 -0.62 -4.86 9.94
CA SER A 55 0.83 -4.91 10.11
C SER A 55 1.54 -4.69 8.76
N VAL A 56 2.78 -4.20 8.81
CA VAL A 56 3.64 -4.11 7.62
C VAL A 56 3.87 -5.52 7.06
N ASP A 57 4.05 -6.52 7.93
CA ASP A 57 4.23 -7.91 7.48
C ASP A 57 3.03 -8.42 6.68
N TYR A 58 1.83 -8.04 7.05
CA TYR A 58 0.64 -8.40 6.28
C TYR A 58 0.69 -7.79 4.88
N ILE A 59 1.04 -6.50 4.77
CA ILE A 59 1.14 -5.82 3.47
C ILE A 59 2.19 -6.51 2.59
N LEU A 60 3.31 -6.91 3.19
CA LEU A 60 4.39 -7.59 2.47
C LEU A 60 4.07 -9.05 2.15
N GLY A 61 2.97 -9.59 2.65
CA GLY A 61 2.59 -10.96 2.40
C GLY A 61 3.32 -11.98 3.26
N ARG A 62 3.95 -11.53 4.36
CA ARG A 62 4.72 -12.41 5.25
C ARG A 62 3.86 -13.08 6.31
N LEU A 63 2.73 -12.46 6.66
CA LEU A 63 1.74 -12.98 7.62
C LEU A 63 0.36 -12.95 6.98
N ASP A 64 -0.47 -13.93 7.31
CA ASP A 64 -1.86 -13.97 6.85
C ASP A 64 -2.79 -13.15 7.77
N GLN A 65 -2.34 -12.80 8.95
CA GLN A 65 -3.12 -12.03 9.92
C GLN A 65 -2.84 -10.54 9.77
N LYS A 66 -3.90 -9.77 9.77
CA LYS A 66 -3.79 -8.33 9.72
C LYS A 66 -3.26 -7.79 11.05
#